data_520e30803a74a565ebb17d46c80f5428
#
_entry.id   520e30803a74a565ebb17d46c80f5428
#
_cell.length_a   1.000
_cell.length_b   1.000
_cell.length_c   1.000
_cell.angle_alpha   90.00
_cell.angle_beta   90.00
_cell.angle_gamma   90.00
#
_symmetry.space_group_name_H-M   'P 1'
#
loop_
_entity.id
_entity.type
_entity.pdbx_description
1 polymer ?
#
loop_
_entity_poly.entity_id
_entity_poly.type
_entity_poly.pdbx_seq_one_letter_code
_entity_poly.pdbx_strand_id
1 'polypeptide(L)'
;MSHKKETDYLKSVGKRVKQARLIKGVTVKELAKMIGSSPSKIYNIERGNYSPSVKNIKEIATFLDVSPSFLLCLDDSVIDERTVCKSFIDLINRKLEGLNSEDLKKVLKFISDLEISNVQ
;
A
#
# COMPACT_ATOMS: atom_id res chain seq x y z
N MET A 1 21.33 -10.14 17.50
CA MET A 1 21.55 -10.27 16.05
C MET A 1 20.29 -10.69 15.30
N SER A 2 19.61 -11.72 15.78
CA SER A 2 18.38 -12.20 15.14
C SER A 2 17.26 -11.16 15.12
N HIS A 3 17.13 -10.33 16.16
CA HIS A 3 16.08 -9.33 16.26
C HIS A 3 16.14 -8.27 15.14
N LYS A 4 17.34 -7.82 14.80
CA LYS A 4 17.50 -6.82 13.76
C LYS A 4 17.14 -7.36 12.38
N LYS A 5 17.57 -8.57 12.06
CA LYS A 5 17.24 -9.23 10.79
C LYS A 5 15.76 -9.53 10.69
N GLU A 6 15.16 -10.00 11.78
CA GLU A 6 13.73 -10.27 11.83
C GLU A 6 12.92 -9.01 11.66
N THR A 7 13.32 -7.92 12.33
CA THR A 7 12.66 -6.62 12.19
C THR A 7 12.74 -6.10 10.75
N ASP A 8 13.93 -6.22 10.12
CA ASP A 8 14.13 -5.81 8.74
C ASP A 8 13.27 -6.64 7.78
N TYR A 9 13.16 -7.96 8.04
CA TYR A 9 12.32 -8.84 7.25
C TYR A 9 10.85 -8.44 7.36
N LEU A 10 10.37 -8.20 8.59
CA LEU A 10 8.99 -7.79 8.82
C LEU A 10 8.68 -6.45 8.16
N LYS A 11 9.63 -5.53 8.15
CA LYS A 11 9.46 -4.26 7.44
C LYS A 11 9.34 -4.46 5.93
N SER A 12 10.12 -5.40 5.38
CA SER A 12 10.05 -5.71 3.95
C SER A 12 8.71 -6.35 3.59
N VAL A 13 8.22 -7.27 4.42
CA VAL A 13 6.89 -7.87 4.24
C VAL A 13 5.82 -6.79 4.30
N GLY A 14 5.88 -5.93 5.31
CA GLY A 14 4.92 -4.85 5.50
C GLY A 14 4.90 -3.88 4.32
N LYS A 15 6.08 -3.57 3.78
CA LYS A 15 6.20 -2.71 2.62
C LYS A 15 5.51 -3.32 1.40
N ARG A 16 5.67 -4.63 1.18
CA ARG A 16 5.02 -5.32 0.07
C ARG A 16 3.51 -5.39 0.23
N VAL A 17 3.04 -5.62 1.45
CA VAL A 17 1.60 -5.57 1.74
C VAL A 17 1.04 -4.19 1.40
N LYS A 18 1.71 -3.14 1.85
CA LYS A 18 1.27 -1.76 1.57
C LYS A 18 1.28 -1.45 0.08
N GLN A 19 2.34 -1.83 -0.63
CA GLN A 19 2.43 -1.63 -2.07
C GLN A 19 1.30 -2.34 -2.81
N ALA A 20 1.06 -3.61 -2.49
CA ALA A 20 -0.02 -4.39 -3.11
C ALA A 20 -1.38 -3.78 -2.81
N ARG A 21 -1.58 -3.32 -1.58
CA ARG A 21 -2.83 -2.67 -1.17
C ARG A 21 -3.09 -1.39 -1.98
N LEU A 22 -2.07 -0.56 -2.10
CA LEU A 22 -2.19 0.71 -2.83
C LEU A 22 -2.41 0.48 -4.33
N ILE A 23 -1.72 -0.51 -4.91
CA ILE A 23 -1.91 -0.86 -6.32
C ILE A 23 -3.35 -1.34 -6.55
N LYS A 24 -3.90 -2.11 -5.64
CA LYS A 24 -5.29 -2.57 -5.72
C LYS A 24 -6.29 -1.42 -5.50
N GLY A 25 -5.85 -0.32 -4.91
CA GLY A 25 -6.73 0.82 -4.61
C GLY A 25 -7.60 0.59 -3.39
N VAL A 26 -7.08 -0.13 -2.42
CA VAL A 26 -7.82 -0.55 -1.22
C VAL A 26 -7.27 0.19 -0.01
N THR A 27 -8.16 0.66 0.86
CA THR A 27 -7.76 1.31 2.11
C THR A 27 -7.40 0.25 3.16
N VAL A 28 -6.67 0.67 4.20
CA VAL A 28 -6.37 -0.19 5.35
C VAL A 28 -7.67 -0.72 5.97
N LYS A 29 -8.67 0.14 6.09
CA LYS A 29 -9.97 -0.22 6.66
C LYS A 29 -10.68 -1.29 5.84
N GLU A 30 -10.65 -1.15 4.51
CA GLU A 30 -11.26 -2.12 3.61
C GLU A 30 -10.53 -3.47 3.69
N LEU A 31 -9.20 -3.46 3.67
CA LEU A 31 -8.42 -4.69 3.79
C LEU A 31 -8.71 -5.39 5.12
N ALA A 32 -8.72 -4.63 6.23
CA ALA A 32 -9.02 -5.18 7.55
C ALA A 32 -10.39 -5.86 7.56
N LYS A 33 -11.39 -5.20 6.99
CA LYS A 33 -12.74 -5.76 6.93
C LYS A 33 -12.79 -7.05 6.13
N MET A 34 -12.09 -7.09 5.00
CA MET A 34 -12.11 -8.26 4.11
C MET A 34 -11.46 -9.50 4.74
N ILE A 35 -10.44 -9.31 5.56
CA ILE A 35 -9.78 -10.45 6.21
C ILE A 35 -10.25 -10.66 7.66
N GLY A 36 -11.32 -9.97 8.07
CA GLY A 36 -11.87 -10.12 9.40
C GLY A 36 -10.93 -9.67 10.51
N SER A 37 -10.19 -8.60 10.27
CA SER A 37 -9.20 -8.08 11.20
C SER A 37 -9.49 -6.62 11.53
N SER A 38 -8.61 -5.98 12.30
CA SER A 38 -8.74 -4.57 12.65
C SER A 38 -7.78 -3.70 11.83
N PRO A 39 -8.12 -2.43 11.59
CA PRO A 39 -7.21 -1.50 10.93
C PRO A 39 -5.87 -1.37 11.66
N SER A 40 -5.88 -1.39 12.98
CA SER A 40 -4.65 -1.33 13.78
C SER A 40 -3.70 -2.47 13.46
N LYS A 41 -4.24 -3.68 13.28
CA LYS A 41 -3.43 -4.85 12.93
C LYS A 41 -2.79 -4.67 11.55
N ILE A 42 -3.55 -4.18 10.57
CA ILE A 42 -3.02 -3.93 9.23
C ILE A 42 -1.92 -2.88 9.28
N TYR A 43 -2.13 -1.77 9.99
CA TYR A 43 -1.09 -0.75 10.16
C TYR A 43 0.18 -1.33 10.77
N ASN A 44 0.04 -2.18 11.77
CA ASN A 44 1.20 -2.79 12.43
C ASN A 44 1.93 -3.77 11.51
N ILE A 45 1.20 -4.51 10.67
CA ILE A 45 1.81 -5.37 9.66
C ILE A 45 2.61 -4.50 8.66
N GLU A 46 2.01 -3.43 8.16
CA GLU A 46 2.65 -2.56 7.17
C GLU A 46 3.88 -1.83 7.72
N ARG A 47 3.91 -1.57 9.03
CA ARG A 47 5.05 -0.95 9.70
C ARG A 47 6.14 -1.93 10.10
N GLY A 48 5.88 -3.23 9.99
CA GLY A 48 6.82 -4.25 10.41
C GLY A 48 6.83 -4.48 11.92
N ASN A 49 5.78 -4.06 12.62
CA ASN A 49 5.65 -4.22 14.07
C ASN A 49 4.86 -5.47 14.47
N TYR A 50 4.35 -6.21 13.51
CA TYR A 50 3.53 -7.39 13.77
C TYR A 50 3.84 -8.43 12.70
N SER A 51 4.09 -9.66 13.14
CA SER A 51 4.35 -10.78 12.22
C SER A 51 3.01 -11.41 11.83
N PRO A 52 2.56 -11.25 10.58
CA PRO A 52 1.30 -11.84 10.18
C PRO A 52 1.38 -13.36 10.17
N SER A 53 0.28 -14.02 10.53
CA SER A 53 0.19 -15.47 10.48
C SER A 53 0.12 -15.95 9.03
N VAL A 54 0.37 -17.24 8.82
CA VAL A 54 0.23 -17.84 7.49
C VAL A 54 -1.19 -17.61 6.96
N LYS A 55 -2.18 -17.74 7.83
CA LYS A 55 -3.58 -17.49 7.48
C LYS A 55 -3.77 -16.05 6.99
N ASN A 56 -3.24 -15.08 7.73
CA ASN A 56 -3.33 -13.68 7.34
C ASN A 56 -2.66 -13.41 5.99
N ILE A 57 -1.47 -13.98 5.78
CA ILE A 57 -0.75 -13.81 4.51
C ILE A 57 -1.57 -14.37 3.35
N LYS A 58 -2.16 -15.54 3.50
CA LYS A 58 -3.00 -16.13 2.46
C LYS A 58 -4.23 -15.28 2.14
N GLU A 59 -4.88 -14.78 3.17
CA GLU A 59 -6.07 -13.94 3.00
C GLU A 59 -5.73 -12.61 2.33
N ILE A 60 -4.65 -11.96 2.78
CA ILE A 60 -4.18 -10.71 2.19
C ILE A 60 -3.80 -10.92 0.72
N ALA A 61 -3.02 -11.97 0.45
CA ALA A 61 -2.58 -12.28 -0.91
C ALA A 61 -3.78 -12.52 -1.85
N THR A 62 -4.76 -13.29 -1.40
CA THR A 62 -5.95 -13.58 -2.18
C THR A 62 -6.74 -12.30 -2.46
N PHE A 63 -6.96 -11.48 -1.44
CA PHE A 63 -7.74 -10.26 -1.61
C PHE A 63 -7.04 -9.22 -2.46
N LEU A 64 -5.71 -9.10 -2.31
CA LEU A 64 -4.93 -8.13 -3.07
C LEU A 64 -4.47 -8.66 -4.44
N ASP A 65 -4.79 -9.90 -4.74
CA ASP A 65 -4.46 -10.54 -6.02
C ASP A 65 -2.96 -10.59 -6.30
N VAL A 66 -2.20 -10.97 -5.28
CA VAL A 66 -0.76 -11.22 -5.37
C VAL A 66 -0.45 -12.59 -4.79
N SER A 67 0.74 -13.11 -5.10
CA SER A 67 1.14 -14.40 -4.55
C SER A 67 1.59 -14.23 -3.09
N PRO A 68 1.36 -15.26 -2.23
CA PRO A 68 1.95 -15.23 -0.89
C PRO A 68 3.47 -15.12 -0.92
N SER A 69 4.13 -15.73 -1.90
CA SER A 69 5.59 -15.65 -2.06
C SER A 69 6.06 -14.21 -2.26
N PHE A 70 5.29 -13.42 -2.99
CA PHE A 70 5.59 -12.00 -3.17
C PHE A 70 5.55 -11.26 -1.84
N LEU A 71 4.48 -11.47 -1.06
CA LEU A 71 4.33 -10.79 0.23
C LEU A 71 5.44 -11.19 1.21
N LEU A 72 5.87 -12.44 1.16
CA LEU A 72 6.89 -12.97 2.06
C LEU A 72 8.31 -12.70 1.58
N CYS A 73 8.47 -11.98 0.49
CA CYS A 73 9.76 -11.65 -0.09
C CYS A 73 10.56 -12.89 -0.50
N LEU A 74 9.86 -13.96 -0.93
CA LEU A 74 10.48 -15.22 -1.34
C LEU A 74 10.75 -15.29 -2.84
N ASP A 75 10.16 -14.38 -3.62
CA ASP A 75 10.45 -14.29 -5.05
C ASP A 75 11.25 -13.02 -5.34
N ASP A 76 11.91 -12.99 -6.49
CA ASP A 76 12.74 -11.87 -6.91
C ASP A 76 11.95 -10.78 -7.63
N SER A 77 10.62 -10.91 -7.67
CA SER A 77 9.81 -9.91 -8.35
C SER A 77 9.86 -8.60 -7.56
N VAL A 78 10.36 -7.57 -8.21
CA VAL A 78 10.44 -6.23 -7.64
C VAL A 78 9.32 -5.42 -8.27
N ILE A 79 8.51 -4.76 -7.44
CA ILE A 79 7.56 -3.80 -7.97
C ILE A 79 8.37 -2.57 -8.37
N ASP A 80 8.47 -2.35 -9.67
CA ASP A 80 9.15 -1.18 -10.21
C ASP A 80 8.45 0.08 -9.70
N GLU A 81 9.24 1.05 -9.26
CA GLU A 81 8.73 2.33 -8.78
C GLU A 81 7.83 3.01 -9.81
N ARG A 82 8.15 2.86 -11.11
CA ARG A 82 7.33 3.41 -12.19
C ARG A 82 5.93 2.79 -12.20
N THR A 83 5.85 1.49 -11.97
CA THR A 83 4.57 0.77 -11.91
C THR A 83 3.75 1.25 -10.73
N VAL A 84 4.40 1.45 -9.58
CA VAL A 84 3.74 1.98 -8.38
C VAL A 84 3.22 3.39 -8.65
N CYS A 85 4.06 4.26 -9.22
CA CYS A 85 3.66 5.64 -9.55
C CYS A 85 2.48 5.66 -10.53
N LYS A 86 2.52 4.82 -11.56
CA LYS A 86 1.43 4.74 -12.52
C LYS A 86 0.13 4.30 -11.84
N SER A 87 0.21 3.33 -10.95
CA SER A 87 -0.95 2.84 -10.22
C SER A 87 -1.56 3.93 -9.34
N PHE A 88 -0.73 4.75 -8.69
CA PHE A 88 -1.20 5.91 -7.93
C PHE A 88 -1.90 6.91 -8.82
N ILE A 89 -1.32 7.21 -9.97
CA ILE A 89 -1.91 8.16 -10.93
C ILE A 89 -3.28 7.66 -11.39
N ASP A 90 -3.39 6.37 -11.73
CA ASP A 90 -4.64 5.79 -12.17
C ASP A 90 -5.71 5.86 -11.06
N LEU A 91 -5.30 5.59 -9.81
CA LEU A 91 -6.21 5.66 -8.66
C LEU A 91 -6.67 7.11 -8.42
N ILE A 92 -5.74 8.06 -8.48
CA ILE A 92 -6.06 9.48 -8.32
C ILE A 92 -7.06 9.91 -9.41
N ASN A 93 -6.82 9.52 -10.65
CA ASN A 93 -7.70 9.87 -11.76
C ASN A 93 -9.11 9.34 -11.54
N ARG A 94 -9.25 8.11 -11.07
CA ARG A 94 -10.56 7.53 -10.78
C ARG A 94 -11.29 8.31 -9.68
N LYS A 95 -10.57 8.75 -8.66
CA LYS A 95 -11.16 9.53 -7.58
C LYS A 95 -11.53 10.94 -8.04
N LEU A 96 -10.74 11.52 -8.95
CA LEU A 96 -11.03 12.85 -9.49
C LEU A 96 -12.33 12.87 -10.30
N GLU A 97 -12.65 11.78 -10.98
CA GLU A 97 -13.88 11.70 -11.81
C GLU A 97 -15.16 11.90 -11.00
N GLY A 98 -15.13 11.59 -9.71
CA GLY A 98 -16.29 11.77 -8.84
C GLY A 98 -16.40 13.14 -8.18
N LEU A 99 -15.49 14.07 -8.45
CA LEU A 99 -15.47 15.37 -7.80
C LEU A 99 -16.15 16.44 -8.65
N ASN A 100 -16.76 17.42 -7.96
CA ASN A 100 -17.33 18.57 -8.62
C ASN A 100 -16.23 19.59 -8.98
N SER A 101 -16.59 20.63 -9.75
CA SER A 101 -15.61 21.60 -10.22
C SER A 101 -14.93 22.40 -9.10
N GLU A 102 -15.64 22.64 -8.01
CA GLU A 102 -15.06 23.34 -6.84
C GLU A 102 -13.97 22.52 -6.19
N ASP A 103 -14.21 21.24 -5.97
CA ASP A 103 -13.24 20.36 -5.36
C ASP A 103 -12.07 20.10 -6.29
N LEU A 104 -12.31 20.02 -7.60
CA LEU A 104 -11.23 19.88 -8.58
C LEU A 104 -10.30 21.08 -8.57
N LYS A 105 -10.82 22.30 -8.36
CA LYS A 105 -9.99 23.49 -8.23
C LYS A 105 -9.09 23.40 -7.01
N LYS A 106 -9.59 22.89 -5.90
CA LYS A 106 -8.80 22.69 -4.69
C LYS A 106 -7.68 21.69 -4.92
N VAL A 107 -7.97 20.60 -5.63
CA VAL A 107 -6.97 19.59 -5.97
C VAL A 107 -5.89 20.20 -6.86
N LEU A 108 -6.30 20.98 -7.87
CA LEU A 108 -5.36 21.64 -8.78
C LEU A 108 -4.42 22.59 -8.01
N LYS A 109 -4.95 23.35 -7.07
CA LYS A 109 -4.14 24.22 -6.24
C LYS A 109 -3.12 23.43 -5.41
N PHE A 110 -3.56 22.32 -4.83
CA PHE A 110 -2.68 21.46 -4.05
C PHE A 110 -1.53 20.92 -4.90
N ILE A 111 -1.82 20.47 -6.12
CA ILE A 111 -0.80 19.97 -7.04
C ILE A 111 0.18 21.10 -7.40
N SER A 112 -0.33 22.30 -7.68
CA SER A 112 0.52 23.44 -8.02
C SER A 112 1.45 23.79 -6.87
N ASP A 113 0.97 23.72 -5.63
CA ASP A 113 1.79 23.98 -4.44
C ASP A 113 2.90 22.92 -4.30
N LEU A 114 2.60 21.66 -4.63
CA LEU A 114 3.61 20.59 -4.62
C LEU A 114 4.70 20.84 -5.67
N GLU A 115 4.32 21.29 -6.85
CA GLU A 115 5.28 21.63 -7.91
C GLU A 115 6.24 22.71 -7.47
N ILE A 116 5.72 23.76 -6.83
CA ILE A 116 6.54 24.85 -6.31
C ILE A 116 7.52 24.33 -5.26
N SER A 117 7.05 23.45 -4.36
CA SER A 117 7.91 22.88 -3.33
C SER A 117 9.04 22.01 -3.91
N ASN A 118 8.79 21.36 -5.05
CA ASN A 118 9.78 20.48 -5.66
C ASN A 118 10.81 21.19 -6.53
N VAL A 119 10.57 22.46 -6.88
CA VAL A 119 11.48 23.24 -7.71
C VAL A 119 12.65 23.80 -6.91
N GLN A 120 12.54 23.78 -5.60
CA GLN A 120 13.62 24.23 -4.71
C GLN A 120 14.59 23.08 -4.43
#